data_291e7cdda3ed83e8c4a2ee6c35126aa9
#
_entry.id   291e7cdda3ed83e8c4a2ee6c35126aa9
#
_cell.length_a   1.000
_cell.length_b   1.000
_cell.length_c   1.000
_cell.angle_alpha   90.00
_cell.angle_beta   90.00
_cell.angle_gamma   90.00
#
_symmetry.space_group_name_H-M   'P 1'
#
loop_
_entity.id
_entity.type
_entity.pdbx_description
1 polymer ?
#
loop_
_entity_poly.entity_id
_entity_poly.type
_entity_poly.pdbx_seq_one_letter_code
_entity_poly.pdbx_strand_id
1 'polypeptide(L)' 'MFDNNKIDVTIDDFKKILNMGLDTYPDYAKLKQRVIKPIISDFKNLGLDLRLKEIKNGRRVYKIELNY' A
#
# COMPACT_ATOMS: atom_id res chain seq x y z
N MET A 1 13.14 -18.85 -10.21
CA MET A 1 12.79 -18.45 -9.75
C MET A 1 12.12 -17.49 -9.53
N PHE A 2 11.52 -17.15 -9.32
CA PHE A 2 10.95 -16.27 -9.15
C PHE A 2 10.89 -15.67 -8.09
N ASP A 3 11.11 -15.18 -7.85
CA ASP A 3 11.36 -14.48 -6.86
C ASP A 3 10.81 -13.22 -6.77
N ASN A 4 9.87 -12.83 -7.45
CA ASN A 4 9.23 -11.57 -7.37
C ASN A 4 8.13 -11.65 -6.35
N ASN A 5 8.44 -11.36 -5.13
CA ASN A 5 7.46 -11.20 -4.09
C ASN A 5 6.82 -9.83 -4.27
N LYS A 6 5.65 -9.84 -4.85
CA LYS A 6 4.96 -8.63 -5.23
C LYS A 6 3.48 -8.75 -4.95
N ILE A 7 2.91 -7.73 -4.30
CA ILE A 7 1.49 -7.62 -4.05
C ILE A 7 0.97 -6.39 -4.77
N ASP A 8 -0.06 -6.57 -5.55
CA ASP A 8 -0.63 -5.57 -6.44
C ASP A 8 -2.10 -5.42 -6.10
N VAL A 9 -2.50 -4.31 -5.53
CA VAL A 9 -3.89 -4.10 -5.10
C VAL A 9 -4.32 -2.69 -5.42
N THR A 10 -5.61 -2.53 -5.75
CA THR A 10 -6.18 -1.19 -5.84
C THR A 10 -6.34 -0.61 -4.45
N ILE A 11 -6.49 0.72 -4.38
CA ILE A 11 -6.69 1.39 -3.11
C ILE A 11 -7.98 0.88 -2.45
N ASP A 12 -9.04 0.69 -3.23
CA ASP A 12 -10.31 0.18 -2.70
C ASP A 12 -10.14 -1.22 -2.12
N ASP A 13 -9.46 -2.09 -2.83
CA ASP A 13 -9.20 -3.45 -2.36
C ASP A 13 -8.33 -3.44 -1.12
N PHE A 14 -7.34 -2.56 -1.08
CA PHE A 14 -6.47 -2.42 0.08
C PHE A 14 -7.28 -2.05 1.32
N LYS A 15 -8.21 -1.11 1.19
CA LYS A 15 -9.09 -0.73 2.29
C LYS A 15 -9.97 -1.89 2.74
N LYS A 16 -10.48 -2.67 1.79
CA LYS A 16 -11.30 -3.84 2.11
C LYS A 16 -10.50 -4.89 2.87
N ILE A 17 -9.27 -5.15 2.45
CA ILE A 17 -8.39 -6.11 3.12
C ILE A 17 -8.17 -5.70 4.57
N LEU A 18 -8.02 -4.41 4.82
CA LEU A 18 -7.81 -3.87 6.16
C LEU A 18 -9.11 -3.67 6.93
N ASN A 19 -10.24 -4.07 6.35
CA ASN A 19 -11.55 -3.94 6.97
C ASN A 19 -11.92 -2.49 7.25
N MET A 20 -11.57 -1.60 6.34
CA MET A 20 -11.87 -0.18 6.43
C MET A 20 -13.04 0.18 5.52
N GLY A 21 -13.82 1.21 5.89
CA GLY A 21 -14.81 1.77 5.00
C GLY A 21 -14.15 2.48 3.82
N LEU A 22 -14.85 2.53 2.68
CA LEU A 22 -14.28 3.16 1.49
C LEU A 22 -14.12 4.67 1.63
N ASP A 23 -14.87 5.28 2.54
CA ASP A 23 -14.76 6.70 2.82
C ASP A 23 -13.76 7.01 3.93
N THR A 24 -13.15 5.99 4.52
CA THR A 24 -12.08 6.18 5.49
C THR A 24 -10.81 6.63 4.75
N TYR A 25 -10.19 7.69 5.22
CA TYR A 25 -9.02 8.27 4.55
C TYR A 25 -9.30 8.57 3.07
N PRO A 26 -10.18 9.54 2.78
CA PRO A 26 -10.50 9.88 1.39
C PRO A 26 -9.28 10.35 0.61
N ASP A 27 -8.29 10.92 1.30
CA ASP A 27 -7.03 11.32 0.67
C ASP A 27 -6.02 10.21 0.75
N TYR A 28 -5.47 9.81 -0.39
CA TYR A 28 -4.43 8.80 -0.41
C TYR A 28 -3.22 9.19 0.45
N ALA A 29 -2.89 10.49 0.47
CA ALA A 29 -1.75 10.96 1.26
C ALA A 29 -1.91 10.61 2.75
N LYS A 30 -3.11 10.74 3.28
CA LYS A 30 -3.39 10.38 4.67
C LYS A 30 -3.37 8.87 4.87
N LEU A 31 -3.92 8.12 3.92
CA LEU A 31 -3.87 6.67 3.98
C LEU A 31 -2.42 6.19 4.00
N LYS A 32 -1.59 6.73 3.11
CA LYS A 32 -0.17 6.39 3.06
C LYS A 32 0.51 6.69 4.38
N GLN A 33 0.30 7.89 4.91
CA GLN A 33 0.98 8.32 6.12
C GLN A 33 0.56 7.53 7.35
N ARG A 34 -0.72 7.19 7.45
CA ARG A 34 -1.24 6.59 8.68
C ARG A 34 -1.30 5.07 8.65
N VAL A 35 -1.30 4.49 7.45
CA VAL A 35 -1.45 3.04 7.30
C VAL A 35 -0.25 2.42 6.60
N ILE A 36 0.10 2.93 5.43
CA ILE A 36 1.12 2.30 4.61
C ILE A 36 2.52 2.49 5.21
N LYS A 37 2.86 3.70 5.62
CA LYS A 37 4.17 3.96 6.19
C LYS A 37 4.44 3.15 7.46
N PRO A 38 3.48 3.05 8.42
CA PRO A 38 3.70 2.18 9.57
C PRO A 38 3.93 0.73 9.21
N ILE A 39 3.20 0.23 8.20
CA ILE A 39 3.39 -1.16 7.74
C ILE A 39 4.81 -1.34 7.20
N ILE A 40 5.28 -0.43 6.37
CA ILE A 40 6.63 -0.48 5.82
C ILE A 40 7.67 -0.43 6.92
N SER A 41 7.46 0.43 7.91
CA SER A 41 8.36 0.57 9.05
C SER A 41 8.43 -0.73 9.86
N ASP A 42 7.29 -1.36 10.10
CA ASP A 42 7.24 -2.61 10.83
C ASP A 42 7.99 -3.71 10.09
N PHE A 43 7.82 -3.79 8.79
CA PHE A 43 8.54 -4.78 7.99
C PHE A 43 10.04 -4.52 8.02
N LYS A 44 10.45 -3.26 7.97
CA LYS A 44 11.85 -2.90 8.04
C LYS A 44 12.45 -3.32 9.39
N ASN A 45 11.72 -3.15 10.48
CA ASN A 45 12.15 -3.57 11.80
C ASN A 45 12.33 -5.09 11.90
N LEU A 46 11.61 -5.84 11.06
CA LEU A 46 11.76 -7.29 10.98
C LEU A 46 12.86 -7.73 10.02
N GLY A 47 13.58 -6.77 9.43
CA GLY A 47 14.64 -7.08 8.49
C GLY A 47 14.18 -7.26 7.06
N LEU A 48 12.94 -6.87 6.76
CA LEU A 48 12.37 -7.00 5.42
C LEU A 48 12.36 -5.64 4.73
N ASP A 49 12.84 -5.59 3.50
CA ASP A 49 12.88 -4.37 2.71
C ASP A 49 11.64 -4.30 1.82
N LEU A 50 10.59 -3.73 2.36
CA LEU A 50 9.33 -3.58 1.65
C LEU A 50 9.34 -2.28 0.86
N ARG A 51 9.16 -2.37 -0.45
CA ARG A 51 9.16 -1.22 -1.35
C ARG A 51 7.75 -0.94 -1.84
N LEU A 52 7.38 0.32 -1.84
CA LEU A 52 6.08 0.78 -2.29
C LEU A 52 6.22 1.44 -3.65
N LYS A 53 5.38 1.02 -4.59
CA LYS A 53 5.23 1.68 -5.88
C LYS A 53 3.80 2.16 -6.01
N GLU A 54 3.62 3.40 -6.37
CA GLU A 54 2.31 4.01 -6.55
C GLU A 54 1.98 4.09 -8.03
N ILE A 55 0.80 3.61 -8.39
CA ILE A 55 0.34 3.64 -9.77
C ILE A 55 -0.82 4.62 -9.85
N LYS A 56 -0.65 5.64 -10.66
CA LYS A 56 -1.63 6.71 -10.79
C LYS A 56 -2.50 6.52 -12.02
N ASN A 57 -3.75 6.92 -11.88
CA ASN A 57 -4.66 7.08 -13.00
C ASN A 57 -5.04 8.55 -13.04
N GLY A 58 -4.41 9.31 -13.95
CA GLY A 58 -4.54 10.74 -13.94
C GLY A 58 -3.80 11.35 -12.76
N ARG A 59 -4.52 12.05 -11.88
CA ARG A 59 -3.92 12.70 -10.72
C ARG A 59 -4.04 11.90 -9.45
N ARG A 60 -4.71 10.74 -9.49
CA ARG A 60 -5.00 9.96 -8.31
C ARG A 60 -4.23 8.66 -8.32
N VAL A 61 -3.70 8.29 -7.17
CA VAL A 61 -3.18 6.95 -6.99
C VAL A 61 -4.37 6.02 -6.84
N TYR A 62 -4.53 5.08 -7.76
CA TYR A 62 -5.63 4.14 -7.69
C TYR A 62 -5.18 2.73 -7.32
N LYS A 63 -3.90 2.47 -7.39
CA LYS A 63 -3.35 1.14 -7.17
C LYS A 63 -1.98 1.26 -6.52
N ILE A 64 -1.64 0.32 -5.67
CA ILE A 64 -0.31 0.25 -5.08
C ILE A 64 0.29 -1.12 -5.34
N GLU A 65 1.60 -1.14 -5.41
CA GLU A 65 2.37 -2.35 -5.60
C GLU A 65 3.41 -2.41 -4.49
N LEU A 66 3.42 -3.51 -3.77
CA LEU A 66 4.36 -3.74 -2.68
C LEU A 66 5.31 -4.85 -3.10
N ASN A 67 6.59 -4.55 -3.09
CA ASN A 67 7.65 -5.50 -3.44
C ASN A 67 8.47 -5.82 -2.20
N TYR A 68 8.73 -7.10 -1.99
CA TYR A 68 9.50 -7.53 -0.82
C TYR A 68 10.33 -8.77 -1.06
#